data_35e887aa28b745cbe4aac5b4b94314d1
#
_entry.id   35e887aa28b745cbe4aac5b4b94314d1
#
_cell.length_a   1.000
_cell.length_b   1.000
_cell.length_c   1.000
_cell.angle_alpha   90.00
_cell.angle_beta   90.00
_cell.angle_gamma   90.00
#
_symmetry.space_group_name_H-M   'P 1'
#
loop_
_entity.id
_entity.type
_entity.pdbx_description
1 polymer ?
#
loop_
_entity_poly.entity_id
_entity_poly.type
_entity_poly.pdbx_seq_one_letter_code
_entity_poly.pdbx_strand_id
1 'polypeptide(L)'
;MPIIKSAKKAARQAEKRTELNKGIKKDIKAAVKAFKAKPSAITLAKAQSEFDKAVKKDLLKKNTASRRKAKLHAILKATKTK
;
A
#
# COMPACT_ATOMS: atom_id res chain seq x y z
N MET A 1 -19.87 -13.71 -30.85
CA MET A 1 -18.61 -14.43 -30.60
C MET A 1 -18.28 -14.41 -29.13
N PRO A 2 -18.12 -15.57 -28.47
CA PRO A 2 -17.84 -15.60 -27.04
C PRO A 2 -16.47 -14.99 -26.67
N ILE A 3 -15.51 -15.01 -27.60
CA ILE A 3 -14.18 -14.46 -27.39
C ILE A 3 -14.22 -12.94 -27.17
N ILE A 4 -15.06 -12.22 -27.93
CA ILE A 4 -15.19 -10.76 -27.83
C ILE A 4 -15.80 -10.37 -26.49
N LYS A 5 -16.82 -11.10 -26.04
CA LYS A 5 -17.45 -10.85 -24.74
C LYS A 5 -16.49 -11.09 -23.58
N SER A 6 -15.69 -12.16 -23.66
CA SER A 6 -14.68 -12.48 -22.67
C SER A 6 -13.60 -11.39 -22.60
N ALA A 7 -13.16 -10.90 -23.75
CA ALA A 7 -12.16 -9.84 -23.84
C ALA A 7 -12.67 -8.53 -23.23
N LYS A 8 -13.93 -8.16 -23.51
CA LYS A 8 -14.55 -6.97 -22.92
C LYS A 8 -14.66 -7.09 -21.40
N LYS A 9 -15.09 -8.26 -20.90
CA LYS A 9 -15.18 -8.51 -19.47
C LYS A 9 -13.82 -8.44 -18.81
N ALA A 10 -12.80 -9.04 -19.41
CA ALA A 10 -11.43 -8.99 -18.91
C ALA A 10 -10.88 -7.57 -18.88
N ALA A 11 -11.14 -6.76 -19.91
CA ALA A 11 -10.75 -5.36 -19.97
C ALA A 11 -11.38 -4.55 -18.85
N ARG A 12 -12.69 -4.73 -18.60
CA ARG A 12 -13.39 -4.05 -17.49
C ARG A 12 -12.80 -4.43 -16.15
N GLN A 13 -12.52 -5.72 -15.91
CA GLN A 13 -11.93 -6.18 -14.68
C GLN A 13 -10.51 -5.61 -14.51
N ALA A 14 -9.73 -5.56 -15.57
CA ALA A 14 -8.38 -4.99 -15.55
C ALA A 14 -8.43 -3.50 -15.22
N GLU A 15 -9.37 -2.74 -15.80
CA GLU A 15 -9.56 -1.32 -15.49
C GLU A 15 -9.90 -1.12 -14.01
N LYS A 16 -10.85 -1.89 -13.49
CA LYS A 16 -11.24 -1.82 -12.07
C LYS A 16 -10.07 -2.13 -11.16
N ARG A 17 -9.31 -3.19 -11.48
CA ARG A 17 -8.12 -3.55 -10.70
C ARG A 17 -7.06 -2.45 -10.75
N THR A 18 -6.84 -1.84 -11.92
CA THR A 18 -5.89 -0.74 -12.09
C THR A 18 -6.28 0.45 -11.22
N GLU A 19 -7.55 0.82 -11.20
CA GLU A 19 -8.05 1.92 -10.38
C GLU A 19 -7.88 1.63 -8.89
N LEU A 20 -8.24 0.42 -8.44
CA LEU A 20 -8.05 -0.01 -7.06
C LEU A 20 -6.57 -0.01 -6.69
N ASN A 21 -5.71 -0.52 -7.57
CA ASN A 21 -4.27 -0.57 -7.35
C ASN A 21 -3.67 0.83 -7.23
N LYS A 22 -4.08 1.75 -8.09
CA LYS A 22 -3.65 3.15 -8.02
C LYS A 22 -4.08 3.80 -6.72
N GLY A 23 -5.32 3.54 -6.29
CA GLY A 23 -5.85 4.05 -5.03
C GLY A 23 -5.04 3.57 -3.83
N ILE A 24 -4.74 2.28 -3.77
CA ILE A 24 -3.96 1.68 -2.68
C ILE A 24 -2.53 2.24 -2.68
N LYS A 25 -1.87 2.34 -3.84
CA LYS A 25 -0.53 2.93 -3.95
C LYS A 25 -0.52 4.38 -3.50
N LYS A 26 -1.53 5.14 -3.87
CA LYS A 26 -1.68 6.54 -3.46
C LYS A 26 -1.86 6.64 -1.94
N ASP A 27 -2.68 5.76 -1.37
CA ASP A 27 -2.91 5.72 0.08
C ASP A 27 -1.63 5.39 0.84
N ILE A 28 -0.84 4.43 0.34
CA ILE A 28 0.45 4.09 0.93
C ILE A 28 1.40 5.28 0.90
N LYS A 29 1.52 5.95 -0.23
CA LYS A 29 2.38 7.14 -0.36
C LYS A 29 1.95 8.24 0.59
N ALA A 30 0.64 8.50 0.68
CA ALA A 30 0.09 9.50 1.57
C ALA A 30 0.38 9.17 3.04
N ALA A 31 0.18 7.91 3.43
CA ALA A 31 0.43 7.45 4.78
C ALA A 31 1.91 7.54 5.16
N VAL A 32 2.81 7.13 4.26
CA VAL A 32 4.26 7.22 4.47
C VAL A 32 4.69 8.68 4.57
N LYS A 33 4.17 9.54 3.70
CA LYS A 33 4.48 10.96 3.71
C LYS A 33 4.03 11.61 5.02
N ALA A 34 2.83 11.28 5.48
CA ALA A 34 2.30 11.77 6.76
C ALA A 34 3.17 11.29 7.94
N PHE A 35 3.61 10.03 7.90
CA PHE A 35 4.50 9.48 8.92
C PHE A 35 5.84 10.23 8.95
N LYS A 36 6.45 10.46 7.78
CA LYS A 36 7.73 11.18 7.69
C LYS A 36 7.61 12.62 8.16
N ALA A 37 6.48 13.27 7.87
CA ALA A 37 6.24 14.64 8.30
C ALA A 37 6.06 14.73 9.81
N LYS A 38 5.36 13.76 10.41
CA LYS A 38 5.08 13.76 11.84
C LYS A 38 5.13 12.31 12.38
N PRO A 39 6.33 11.77 12.64
CA PRO A 39 6.45 10.40 13.13
C PRO A 39 5.75 10.21 14.48
N SER A 40 4.81 9.27 14.53
CA SER A 40 4.11 8.91 15.75
C SER A 40 3.60 7.48 15.63
N ALA A 41 3.19 6.90 16.77
CA ALA A 41 2.63 5.54 16.78
C ALA A 41 1.35 5.47 15.94
N ILE A 42 0.56 6.54 15.93
CA ILE A 42 -0.69 6.61 15.17
C ILE A 42 -0.40 6.60 13.67
N THR A 43 0.52 7.44 13.19
CA THR A 43 0.88 7.51 11.78
C THR A 43 1.59 6.24 11.33
N LEU A 44 2.39 5.63 12.19
CA LEU A 44 3.01 4.34 11.91
C LEU A 44 1.97 3.24 11.74
N ALA A 45 0.98 3.18 12.62
CA ALA A 45 -0.10 2.20 12.54
C ALA A 45 -0.90 2.35 11.24
N LYS A 46 -1.18 3.58 10.82
CA LYS A 46 -1.85 3.84 9.54
C LYS A 46 -1.03 3.34 8.36
N ALA A 47 0.27 3.63 8.34
CA ALA A 47 1.15 3.20 7.26
C ALA A 47 1.23 1.67 7.20
N GLN A 48 1.38 1.01 8.34
CA GLN A 48 1.40 -0.45 8.43
C GLN A 48 0.10 -1.05 7.92
N SER A 49 -1.04 -0.45 8.28
CA SER A 49 -2.35 -0.89 7.82
C SER A 49 -2.46 -0.83 6.30
N GLU A 50 -1.95 0.25 5.68
CA GLU A 50 -1.97 0.40 4.23
C GLU A 50 -1.08 -0.64 3.54
N PHE A 51 0.10 -0.92 4.10
CA PHE A 51 0.97 -1.98 3.59
C PHE A 51 0.30 -3.36 3.70
N ASP A 52 -0.36 -3.64 4.80
CA ASP A 52 -1.08 -4.91 4.99
C ASP A 52 -2.21 -5.08 3.98
N LYS A 53 -2.95 -4.00 3.70
CA LYS A 53 -3.98 -4.00 2.66
C LYS A 53 -3.39 -4.31 1.29
N ALA A 54 -2.24 -3.72 0.97
CA ALA A 54 -1.57 -3.96 -0.29
C ALA A 54 -1.10 -5.40 -0.43
N VAL A 55 -0.60 -6.01 0.63
CA VAL A 55 -0.23 -7.44 0.65
C VAL A 55 -1.45 -8.31 0.43
N LYS A 56 -2.56 -7.99 1.10
CA LYS A 56 -3.81 -8.74 0.97
C LYS A 56 -4.36 -8.69 -0.45
N LYS A 57 -4.11 -7.59 -1.18
CA LYS A 57 -4.54 -7.41 -2.58
C LYS A 57 -3.47 -7.88 -3.58
N ASP A 58 -2.41 -8.52 -3.12
CA ASP A 58 -1.30 -9.00 -3.95
C ASP A 58 -0.55 -7.91 -4.71
N LEU A 59 -0.61 -6.67 -4.24
CA LEU A 59 0.14 -5.56 -4.83
C LEU A 59 1.57 -5.49 -4.35
N LEU A 60 1.83 -5.94 -3.14
CA LEU A 60 3.16 -6.01 -2.55
C LEU A 60 3.42 -7.43 -2.06
N LYS A 61 4.66 -7.86 -2.20
CA LYS A 61 5.10 -9.12 -1.61
C LYS A 61 5.24 -8.95 -0.11
N LYS A 62 4.91 -9.98 0.64
CA LYS A 62 4.99 -9.98 2.10
C LYS A 62 6.36 -9.53 2.60
N ASN A 63 7.44 -10.01 1.97
CA ASN A 63 8.80 -9.63 2.35
C ASN A 63 9.08 -8.16 2.12
N THR A 64 8.63 -7.60 0.99
CA THR A 64 8.79 -6.17 0.69
C THR A 64 8.03 -5.32 1.69
N ALA A 65 6.81 -5.69 2.04
CA ALA A 65 6.01 -4.98 3.03
C ALA A 65 6.69 -5.01 4.40
N SER A 66 7.21 -6.16 4.81
CA SER A 66 7.93 -6.31 6.07
C SER A 66 9.16 -5.40 6.14
N ARG A 67 9.94 -5.33 5.05
CA ARG A 67 11.11 -4.44 4.98
C ARG A 67 10.71 -2.97 5.13
N ARG A 68 9.66 -2.55 4.42
CA ARG A 68 9.19 -1.16 4.48
C ARG A 68 8.65 -0.81 5.85
N LYS A 69 7.91 -1.72 6.47
CA LYS A 69 7.42 -1.53 7.84
C LYS A 69 8.58 -1.40 8.82
N ALA A 70 9.61 -2.24 8.69
CA ALA A 70 10.78 -2.20 9.53
C ALA A 70 11.52 -0.86 9.41
N LYS A 71 11.64 -0.33 8.19
CA LYS A 71 12.25 0.98 7.96
C LYS A 71 11.48 2.09 8.65
N LEU A 72 10.15 2.08 8.55
CA LEU A 72 9.30 3.08 9.20
C LEU A 72 9.41 2.97 10.73
N HIS A 73 9.43 1.76 11.25
CA HIS A 73 9.59 1.53 12.68
C HIS A 73 10.94 2.03 13.19
N ALA A 74 12.01 1.82 12.41
CA ALA A 74 13.33 2.32 12.74
C ALA A 74 13.38 3.86 12.78
N ILE A 75 12.69 4.52 11.83
CA ILE A 75 12.58 5.98 11.80
C ILE A 75 11.87 6.48 13.07
N LEU A 76 10.78 5.84 13.46
CA LEU A 76 10.05 6.22 14.66
C LEU A 76 10.89 6.04 15.92
N LYS A 77 11.60 4.91 16.00
CA LYS A 77 12.50 4.62 17.12
C LYS A 77 13.62 5.66 17.23
N ALA A 78 14.21 6.02 16.10
CA ALA A 78 15.24 7.06 16.07
C ALA A 78 14.70 8.42 16.51
N THR A 79 13.49 8.76 16.12
CA THR A 79 12.83 10.00 16.51
C THR A 79 12.53 10.04 18.00
N LYS A 80 12.10 8.92 18.56
CA LYS A 80 11.80 8.82 20.00
C LYS A 80 13.05 8.91 20.89
N THR A 81 14.19 8.45 20.39
CA THR A 81 15.43 8.48 21.15
C THR A 81 16.12 9.85 21.15
N LYS A 82 15.64 10.76 20.35
CA LYS A 82 16.08 12.16 20.37
C LYS A 82 15.17 12.97 21.29
#